data_e39a6bb23d45ae37433518ce94cae0b1
#
_entry.id   e39a6bb23d45ae37433518ce94cae0b1
#
_cell.length_a   1.000
_cell.length_b   1.000
_cell.length_c   1.000
_cell.angle_alpha   90.00
_cell.angle_beta   90.00
_cell.angle_gamma   90.00
#
_symmetry.space_group_name_H-M   'P 1'
#
loop_
_entity.id
_entity.type
_entity.pdbx_description
1 polymer ?
#
loop_
_entity_poly.entity_id
_entity_poly.type
_entity_poly.pdbx_seq_one_letter_code
_entity_poly.pdbx_strand_id
1 'polypeptide(L)'
;MRSFLQVLVILTLIFLGFTTQFFTFKISGETRAYDPCASIAMIIFFANLIAGPSLMFQSMKGKHDRQTLLMLPASNFEKYIMRYSTWIILMPLYLIAFFGADLVQYLVNVLGGNENVMFVTTKLIDNVSDTMKHLWATERNFMLTDFFVVMVWLHSVYALGGTFFRSHKYAILLTTVAIIVYGLLHVWLFGKGSSSDEVNPSDKTNIIWCISYGILIIVNYWLSYRLFCRNQVIGKFVNL
;
A
#
# COMPACT_ATOMS: atom_id res chain seq x y z
N MET A 1 -10.71 4.09 16.15
CA MET A 1 -11.87 3.18 16.18
C MET A 1 -12.77 3.30 14.96
N ARG A 2 -13.22 4.49 14.53
CA ARG A 2 -14.06 4.65 13.31
C ARG A 2 -13.45 4.05 12.05
N SER A 3 -12.18 4.28 11.79
CA SER A 3 -11.49 3.76 10.59
C SER A 3 -11.42 2.22 10.58
N PHE A 4 -11.20 1.60 11.73
CA PHE A 4 -11.20 0.14 11.88
C PHE A 4 -12.57 -0.45 11.53
N LEU A 5 -13.64 0.08 12.12
CA LEU A 5 -15.01 -0.36 11.83
C LEU A 5 -15.39 -0.18 10.37
N GLN A 6 -14.97 0.93 9.74
CA GLN A 6 -15.21 1.16 8.32
C GLN A 6 -14.53 0.11 7.45
N VAL A 7 -13.25 -0.20 7.72
CA VAL A 7 -12.51 -1.23 6.97
C VAL A 7 -13.14 -2.60 7.17
N LEU A 8 -13.47 -2.96 8.41
CA LEU A 8 -14.14 -4.23 8.74
C LEU A 8 -15.47 -4.36 7.99
N VAL A 9 -16.32 -3.36 8.02
CA VAL A 9 -17.63 -3.38 7.34
C VAL A 9 -17.46 -3.48 5.82
N ILE A 10 -16.55 -2.69 5.23
CA ILE A 10 -16.30 -2.73 3.79
C ILE A 10 -15.80 -4.11 3.35
N LEU A 11 -14.81 -4.67 4.05
CA LEU A 11 -14.30 -6.01 3.74
C LEU A 11 -15.38 -7.08 3.90
N THR A 12 -16.18 -7.02 4.96
CA THR A 12 -17.28 -7.97 5.19
C THR A 12 -18.32 -7.89 4.08
N LEU A 13 -18.70 -6.68 3.64
CA LEU A 13 -19.64 -6.51 2.53
C LEU A 13 -19.07 -7.05 1.20
N ILE A 14 -17.79 -6.80 0.94
CA ILE A 14 -17.12 -7.34 -0.25
C ILE A 14 -17.11 -8.87 -0.21
N PHE A 15 -16.67 -9.46 0.90
CA PHE A 15 -16.58 -10.91 1.03
C PHE A 15 -17.96 -11.58 0.93
N LEU A 16 -18.96 -11.08 1.64
CA LEU A 16 -20.32 -11.59 1.53
C LEU A 16 -20.88 -11.41 0.12
N GLY A 17 -20.65 -10.26 -0.51
CA GLY A 17 -21.13 -9.99 -1.86
C GLY A 17 -20.64 -11.00 -2.89
N PHE A 18 -19.38 -11.43 -2.80
CA PHE A 18 -18.83 -12.43 -3.72
C PHE A 18 -19.15 -13.86 -3.30
N THR A 19 -19.09 -14.20 -2.01
CA THR A 19 -19.24 -15.59 -1.53
C THR A 19 -20.69 -16.04 -1.47
N THR A 20 -21.67 -15.14 -1.23
CA THR A 20 -23.10 -15.44 -1.23
C THR A 20 -23.76 -15.34 -2.62
N GLN A 21 -22.97 -15.19 -3.69
CA GLN A 21 -23.45 -15.04 -5.08
C GLN A 21 -24.41 -13.85 -5.28
N PHE A 22 -24.44 -12.89 -4.37
CA PHE A 22 -25.26 -11.70 -4.49
C PHE A 22 -24.85 -10.86 -5.73
N PHE A 23 -23.57 -10.81 -6.04
CA PHE A 23 -23.07 -10.33 -7.32
C PHE A 23 -23.07 -11.50 -8.30
N THR A 24 -24.14 -11.67 -9.04
CA THR A 24 -24.37 -12.70 -10.06
C THR A 24 -23.39 -12.64 -11.23
N PHE A 25 -22.11 -12.78 -10.97
CA PHE A 25 -21.22 -13.29 -11.98
C PHE A 25 -21.31 -14.82 -11.90
N LYS A 26 -21.94 -15.46 -12.88
CA LYS A 26 -21.84 -16.92 -13.08
C LYS A 26 -20.39 -17.31 -13.35
N ILE A 27 -19.56 -17.26 -12.32
CA ILE A 27 -18.23 -17.81 -12.36
C ILE A 27 -18.44 -19.30 -12.10
N SER A 28 -18.33 -20.11 -13.16
CA SER A 28 -18.55 -21.56 -13.08
C SER A 28 -17.50 -22.20 -12.16
N GLY A 29 -17.95 -22.64 -11.00
CA GLY A 29 -17.16 -23.32 -9.97
C GLY A 29 -17.24 -22.61 -8.62
N GLU A 30 -17.75 -23.30 -7.61
CA GLU A 30 -18.01 -22.77 -6.26
C GLU A 30 -16.76 -22.18 -5.56
N THR A 31 -15.57 -22.75 -5.81
CA THR A 31 -14.32 -22.28 -5.23
C THR A 31 -13.78 -20.99 -5.88
N ARG A 32 -14.25 -20.64 -7.08
CA ARG A 32 -13.77 -19.44 -7.80
C ARG A 32 -14.29 -18.12 -7.22
N ALA A 33 -15.35 -18.14 -6.43
CA ALA A 33 -15.86 -16.95 -5.76
C ALA A 33 -14.87 -16.37 -4.71
N TYR A 34 -13.99 -17.19 -4.17
CA TYR A 34 -12.98 -16.78 -3.18
C TYR A 34 -11.75 -16.12 -3.80
N ASP A 35 -11.43 -16.40 -5.08
CA ASP A 35 -10.28 -15.79 -5.79
C ASP A 35 -10.38 -14.26 -5.88
N PRO A 36 -11.51 -13.65 -6.32
CA PRO A 36 -11.64 -12.21 -6.32
C PRO A 36 -11.60 -11.61 -4.92
N CYS A 37 -12.13 -12.29 -3.89
CA CYS A 37 -12.02 -11.83 -2.51
C CYS A 37 -10.56 -11.75 -2.05
N ALA A 38 -9.78 -12.81 -2.26
CA ALA A 38 -8.37 -12.85 -1.94
C ALA A 38 -7.57 -11.77 -2.71
N SER A 39 -7.84 -11.62 -4.01
CA SER A 39 -7.18 -10.62 -4.86
C SER A 39 -7.49 -9.19 -4.43
N ILE A 40 -8.76 -8.87 -4.15
CA ILE A 40 -9.15 -7.54 -3.67
C ILE A 40 -8.53 -7.25 -2.30
N ALA A 41 -8.52 -8.21 -1.38
CA ALA A 41 -7.89 -8.06 -0.07
C ALA A 41 -6.39 -7.75 -0.19
N MET A 42 -5.69 -8.46 -1.08
CA MET A 42 -4.27 -8.21 -1.39
C MET A 42 -4.05 -6.80 -1.96
N ILE A 43 -4.85 -6.39 -2.94
CA ILE A 43 -4.74 -5.06 -3.56
C ILE A 43 -4.93 -3.97 -2.49
N ILE A 44 -5.96 -4.10 -1.65
CA ILE A 44 -6.22 -3.12 -0.57
C ILE A 44 -5.07 -3.12 0.43
N PHE A 45 -4.54 -4.30 0.80
CA PHE A 45 -3.39 -4.40 1.71
C PHE A 45 -2.15 -3.69 1.15
N PHE A 46 -1.76 -3.99 -0.10
CA PHE A 46 -0.61 -3.34 -0.74
C PHE A 46 -0.84 -1.86 -0.99
N ALA A 47 -2.05 -1.44 -1.35
CA ALA A 47 -2.38 -0.03 -1.50
C ALA A 47 -2.21 0.73 -0.16
N ASN A 48 -2.64 0.14 0.97
CA ASN A 48 -2.40 0.70 2.29
C ASN A 48 -0.91 0.69 2.67
N LEU A 49 -0.18 -0.38 2.34
CA LEU A 49 1.25 -0.47 2.59
C LEU A 49 2.03 0.64 1.88
N ILE A 50 1.69 0.91 0.62
CA ILE A 50 2.36 1.90 -0.23
C ILE A 50 1.90 3.32 0.11
N ALA A 51 0.58 3.59 0.09
CA ALA A 51 0.02 4.93 0.20
C ALA A 51 -0.21 5.37 1.66
N GLY A 52 -0.20 4.44 2.61
CA GLY A 52 -0.44 4.69 4.02
C GLY A 52 0.40 5.81 4.64
N PRO A 53 1.71 5.93 4.33
CA PRO A 53 2.53 7.02 4.84
C PRO A 53 2.04 8.41 4.50
N SER A 54 1.34 8.59 3.37
CA SER A 54 0.74 9.88 3.03
C SER A 54 -0.33 10.31 4.04
N LEU A 55 -0.91 9.36 4.79
CA LEU A 55 -1.95 9.61 5.78
C LEU A 55 -1.39 9.98 7.16
N MET A 56 -0.08 9.84 7.39
CA MET A 56 0.52 10.07 8.72
C MET A 56 0.30 11.49 9.24
N PHE A 57 0.12 12.46 8.36
CA PHE A 57 -0.19 13.85 8.72
C PHE A 57 -1.67 14.20 8.63
N GLN A 58 -2.55 13.24 8.38
CA GLN A 58 -3.98 13.48 8.24
C GLN A 58 -4.62 14.08 9.50
N SER A 59 -4.08 13.78 10.69
CA SER A 59 -4.52 14.35 11.96
C SER A 59 -4.08 15.80 12.18
N MET A 60 -3.23 16.36 11.30
CA MET A 60 -2.73 17.73 11.38
C MET A 60 -3.50 18.69 10.45
N LYS A 61 -4.77 18.43 10.17
CA LYS A 61 -5.59 19.25 9.27
C LYS A 61 -5.84 20.66 9.81
N GLY A 62 -5.99 20.79 11.13
CA GLY A 62 -6.28 22.04 11.80
C GLY A 62 -5.03 22.84 12.15
N LYS A 63 -5.20 24.17 12.26
CA LYS A 63 -4.16 25.07 12.79
C LYS A 63 -3.81 24.69 14.24
N HIS A 64 -4.83 24.36 15.05
CA HIS A 64 -4.67 23.92 16.43
C HIS A 64 -3.89 22.63 16.56
N ASP A 65 -4.18 21.61 15.74
CA ASP A 65 -3.48 20.32 15.80
C ASP A 65 -1.99 20.47 15.51
N ARG A 66 -1.66 21.37 14.58
CA ARG A 66 -0.27 21.71 14.26
C ARG A 66 0.42 22.46 15.41
N GLN A 67 -0.26 23.44 16.00
CA GLN A 67 0.27 24.17 17.16
C GLN A 67 0.53 23.22 18.32
N THR A 68 -0.42 22.33 18.64
CA THR A 68 -0.24 21.33 19.69
C THR A 68 0.96 20.43 19.45
N LEU A 69 1.17 19.95 18.21
CA LEU A 69 2.33 19.15 17.89
C LEU A 69 3.64 19.92 18.04
N LEU A 70 3.67 21.18 17.59
CA LEU A 70 4.87 22.03 17.69
C LEU A 70 5.23 22.35 19.14
N MET A 71 4.22 22.50 20.01
CA MET A 71 4.39 22.80 21.43
C MET A 71 4.78 21.57 22.28
N LEU A 72 4.70 20.34 21.74
CA LEU A 72 5.13 19.16 22.48
C LEU A 72 6.62 19.27 22.84
N PRO A 73 7.00 18.98 24.11
CA PRO A 73 8.39 19.00 24.56
C PRO A 73 9.13 17.75 24.09
N ALA A 74 9.28 17.59 22.78
CA ALA A 74 9.94 16.48 22.13
C ALA A 74 10.78 16.98 20.94
N SER A 75 11.82 16.25 20.57
CA SER A 75 12.63 16.58 19.42
C SER A 75 11.81 16.45 18.11
N ASN A 76 12.23 17.13 17.05
CA ASN A 76 11.56 17.04 15.74
C ASN A 76 11.59 15.61 15.19
N PHE A 77 12.65 14.85 15.48
CA PHE A 77 12.78 13.46 15.07
C PHE A 77 11.76 12.58 15.79
N GLU A 78 11.59 12.73 17.11
CA GLU A 78 10.59 11.99 17.88
C GLU A 78 9.16 12.30 17.40
N LYS A 79 8.88 13.57 17.13
CA LYS A 79 7.58 13.99 16.56
C LYS A 79 7.32 13.36 15.20
N TYR A 80 8.34 13.29 14.34
CA TYR A 80 8.24 12.64 13.03
C TYR A 80 7.98 11.14 13.17
N ILE A 81 8.77 10.44 14.00
CA ILE A 81 8.61 9.00 14.26
C ILE A 81 7.24 8.70 14.89
N MET A 82 6.79 9.51 15.84
CA MET A 82 5.47 9.35 16.44
C MET A 82 4.35 9.43 15.39
N ARG A 83 4.47 10.29 14.41
CA ARG A 83 3.49 10.37 13.31
C ARG A 83 3.59 9.19 12.36
N TYR A 84 4.80 8.78 12.03
CA TYR A 84 5.03 7.61 11.19
C TYR A 84 4.55 6.32 11.87
N SER A 85 4.73 6.19 13.19
CA SER A 85 4.26 5.03 13.96
C SER A 85 2.75 4.88 13.96
N THR A 86 1.98 5.96 13.78
CA THR A 86 0.51 5.89 13.64
C THR A 86 0.12 4.98 12.46
N TRP A 87 0.83 5.06 11.34
CA TRP A 87 0.60 4.18 10.20
C TRP A 87 1.00 2.74 10.51
N ILE A 88 2.15 2.51 11.19
CA ILE A 88 2.61 1.17 11.59
C ILE A 88 1.56 0.48 12.47
N ILE A 89 0.93 1.21 13.38
CA ILE A 89 -0.13 0.68 14.26
C ILE A 89 -1.41 0.34 13.46
N LEU A 90 -1.71 1.06 12.38
CA LEU A 90 -2.87 0.77 11.54
C LEU A 90 -2.75 -0.55 10.77
N MET A 91 -1.54 -1.03 10.48
CA MET A 91 -1.33 -2.30 9.76
C MET A 91 -1.84 -3.53 10.52
N PRO A 92 -1.48 -3.76 11.80
CA PRO A 92 -2.07 -4.86 12.58
C PRO A 92 -3.60 -4.73 12.71
N LEU A 93 -4.12 -3.51 12.87
CA LEU A 93 -5.56 -3.28 12.92
C LEU A 93 -6.26 -3.67 11.62
N TYR A 94 -5.64 -3.41 10.47
CA TYR A 94 -6.13 -3.86 9.18
C TYR A 94 -6.19 -5.40 9.10
N LEU A 95 -5.13 -6.09 9.55
CA LEU A 95 -5.10 -7.55 9.58
C LEU A 95 -6.19 -8.14 10.49
N ILE A 96 -6.40 -7.54 11.66
CA ILE A 96 -7.50 -7.95 12.57
C ILE A 96 -8.87 -7.74 11.90
N ALA A 97 -9.06 -6.62 11.19
CA ALA A 97 -10.30 -6.35 10.46
C ALA A 97 -10.51 -7.37 9.33
N PHE A 98 -9.43 -7.74 8.61
CA PHE A 98 -9.47 -8.75 7.57
C PHE A 98 -9.89 -10.12 8.11
N PHE A 99 -9.23 -10.62 9.17
CA PHE A 99 -9.60 -11.88 9.80
C PHE A 99 -11.01 -11.87 10.39
N GLY A 100 -11.43 -10.72 10.96
CA GLY A 100 -12.79 -10.54 11.45
C GLY A 100 -13.84 -10.63 10.34
N ALA A 101 -13.57 -9.99 9.19
CA ALA A 101 -14.44 -10.05 8.02
C ALA A 101 -14.52 -11.46 7.42
N ASP A 102 -13.38 -12.17 7.39
CA ASP A 102 -13.30 -13.55 6.92
C ASP A 102 -14.07 -14.51 7.82
N LEU A 103 -13.99 -14.33 9.14
CA LEU A 103 -14.78 -15.11 10.10
C LEU A 103 -16.30 -14.88 9.91
N VAL A 104 -16.70 -13.61 9.75
CA VAL A 104 -18.14 -13.29 9.57
C VAL A 104 -18.66 -13.90 8.27
N GLN A 105 -17.93 -13.79 7.15
CA GLN A 105 -18.35 -14.39 5.88
C GLN A 105 -18.45 -15.92 6.00
N TYR A 106 -17.48 -16.56 6.67
CA TYR A 106 -17.51 -18.01 6.89
C TYR A 106 -18.76 -18.43 7.66
N LEU A 107 -19.05 -17.77 8.78
CA LEU A 107 -20.22 -18.07 9.61
C LEU A 107 -21.54 -17.86 8.83
N VAL A 108 -21.66 -16.77 8.08
CA VAL A 108 -22.88 -16.49 7.30
C VAL A 108 -23.09 -17.55 6.23
N ASN A 109 -22.05 -17.99 5.53
CA ASN A 109 -22.16 -19.04 4.51
C ASN A 109 -22.49 -20.41 5.11
N VAL A 110 -21.91 -20.78 6.25
CA VAL A 110 -22.24 -22.02 6.97
C VAL A 110 -23.70 -22.00 7.44
N LEU A 111 -24.15 -20.91 8.06
CA LEU A 111 -25.55 -20.77 8.51
C LEU A 111 -26.54 -20.72 7.35
N GLY A 112 -26.11 -20.20 6.21
CA GLY A 112 -26.90 -20.18 4.98
C GLY A 112 -27.02 -21.53 4.26
N GLY A 113 -26.35 -22.58 4.77
CA GLY A 113 -26.37 -23.91 4.18
C GLY A 113 -25.61 -24.02 2.86
N ASN A 114 -24.67 -23.11 2.59
CA ASN A 114 -23.83 -23.17 1.40
C ASN A 114 -22.88 -24.37 1.50
N GLU A 115 -22.75 -25.12 0.41
CA GLU A 115 -21.77 -26.20 0.28
C GLU A 115 -20.38 -25.61 -0.01
N ASN A 116 -19.32 -26.32 0.37
CA ASN A 116 -17.92 -25.95 0.08
C ASN A 116 -17.46 -24.59 0.66
N VAL A 117 -17.92 -24.25 1.86
CA VAL A 117 -17.50 -23.02 2.55
C VAL A 117 -16.03 -23.11 2.96
N MET A 118 -15.25 -22.09 2.61
CA MET A 118 -13.85 -21.95 2.98
C MET A 118 -13.53 -20.54 3.47
N PHE A 119 -12.40 -20.39 4.15
CA PHE A 119 -11.86 -19.07 4.51
C PHE A 119 -11.18 -18.42 3.30
N VAL A 120 -11.42 -17.12 3.11
CA VAL A 120 -10.68 -16.30 2.14
C VAL A 120 -9.17 -16.32 2.44
N THR A 121 -8.82 -16.37 3.73
CA THR A 121 -7.43 -16.50 4.19
C THR A 121 -6.75 -17.75 3.62
N THR A 122 -7.42 -18.91 3.61
CA THR A 122 -6.87 -20.15 3.04
C THR A 122 -6.55 -19.95 1.56
N LYS A 123 -7.51 -19.40 0.80
CA LYS A 123 -7.33 -19.15 -0.61
C LYS A 123 -6.20 -18.14 -0.90
N LEU A 124 -6.07 -17.11 -0.04
CA LEU A 124 -4.99 -16.14 -0.15
C LEU A 124 -3.62 -16.81 0.06
N ILE A 125 -3.49 -17.68 1.05
CA ILE A 125 -2.26 -18.42 1.33
C ILE A 125 -1.90 -19.34 0.16
N ASP A 126 -2.88 -20.05 -0.41
CA ASP A 126 -2.69 -20.92 -1.57
C ASP A 126 -2.18 -20.11 -2.78
N ASN A 127 -2.84 -18.99 -3.10
CA ASN A 127 -2.45 -18.12 -4.21
C ASN A 127 -1.02 -17.55 -4.03
N VAL A 128 -0.67 -17.14 -2.81
CA VAL A 128 0.69 -16.65 -2.50
C VAL A 128 1.71 -17.80 -2.61
N SER A 129 1.38 -18.98 -2.07
CA SER A 129 2.26 -20.16 -2.14
C SER A 129 2.53 -20.56 -3.58
N ASP A 130 1.51 -20.61 -4.42
CA ASP A 130 1.64 -20.99 -5.81
C ASP A 130 2.42 -19.94 -6.62
N THR A 131 2.18 -18.66 -6.37
CA THR A 131 2.98 -17.58 -6.95
C THR A 131 4.45 -17.70 -6.55
N MET A 132 4.74 -17.97 -5.28
CA MET A 132 6.11 -18.17 -4.81
C MET A 132 6.76 -19.39 -5.45
N LYS A 133 6.08 -20.54 -5.55
CA LYS A 133 6.59 -21.73 -6.23
C LYS A 133 6.94 -21.43 -7.69
N HIS A 134 6.07 -20.71 -8.40
CA HIS A 134 6.33 -20.31 -9.78
C HIS A 134 7.55 -19.39 -9.90
N LEU A 135 7.72 -18.42 -9.01
CA LEU A 135 8.88 -17.53 -9.01
C LEU A 135 10.19 -18.28 -8.72
N TRP A 136 10.16 -19.23 -7.77
CA TRP A 136 11.33 -20.08 -7.44
C TRP A 136 11.67 -21.04 -8.56
N ALA A 137 10.68 -21.67 -9.19
CA ALA A 137 10.89 -22.63 -10.29
C ALA A 137 11.45 -21.98 -11.55
N THR A 138 11.24 -20.68 -11.74
CA THR A 138 11.66 -19.95 -12.95
C THR A 138 13.04 -19.26 -12.79
N GLU A 139 13.78 -19.54 -11.69
CA GLU A 139 15.05 -18.88 -11.34
C GLU A 139 14.96 -17.34 -11.27
N ARG A 140 13.73 -16.81 -11.11
CA ARG A 140 13.42 -15.38 -11.06
C ARG A 140 13.48 -14.79 -9.64
N ASN A 141 14.39 -15.28 -8.81
CA ASN A 141 14.66 -14.69 -7.47
C ASN A 141 14.92 -13.20 -7.55
N PHE A 142 15.42 -12.76 -8.69
CA PHE A 142 15.70 -11.37 -9.01
C PHE A 142 14.40 -10.51 -9.07
N MET A 143 13.32 -11.02 -9.65
CA MET A 143 12.04 -10.29 -9.72
C MET A 143 11.44 -10.03 -8.34
N LEU A 144 11.66 -10.91 -7.36
CA LEU A 144 11.20 -10.68 -5.99
C LEU A 144 11.95 -9.51 -5.34
N THR A 145 13.27 -9.46 -5.53
CA THR A 145 14.09 -8.36 -4.97
C THR A 145 13.67 -7.03 -5.58
N ASP A 146 13.49 -6.97 -6.90
CA ASP A 146 13.03 -5.77 -7.59
C ASP A 146 11.64 -5.34 -7.12
N PHE A 147 10.72 -6.27 -6.97
CA PHE A 147 9.38 -6.00 -6.47
C PHE A 147 9.42 -5.34 -5.08
N PHE A 148 10.21 -5.90 -4.15
CA PHE A 148 10.34 -5.33 -2.80
C PHE A 148 11.02 -3.95 -2.82
N VAL A 149 12.07 -3.79 -3.60
CA VAL A 149 12.77 -2.50 -3.74
C VAL A 149 11.85 -1.43 -4.30
N VAL A 150 11.08 -1.74 -5.35
CA VAL A 150 10.10 -0.81 -5.93
C VAL A 150 8.97 -0.50 -4.94
N MET A 151 8.48 -1.48 -4.18
CA MET A 151 7.48 -1.26 -3.14
C MET A 151 7.96 -0.30 -2.06
N VAL A 152 9.20 -0.49 -1.55
CA VAL A 152 9.79 0.40 -0.55
C VAL A 152 10.06 1.79 -1.12
N TRP A 153 10.47 1.86 -2.40
CA TRP A 153 10.64 3.15 -3.08
C TRP A 153 9.32 3.90 -3.20
N LEU A 154 8.25 3.26 -3.69
CA LEU A 154 6.91 3.85 -3.75
C LEU A 154 6.45 4.33 -2.38
N HIS A 155 6.62 3.50 -1.34
CA HIS A 155 6.32 3.85 0.04
C HIS A 155 7.06 5.12 0.49
N SER A 156 8.36 5.25 0.16
CA SER A 156 9.16 6.44 0.47
C SER A 156 8.68 7.69 -0.28
N VAL A 157 8.24 7.55 -1.54
CA VAL A 157 7.66 8.63 -2.33
C VAL A 157 6.34 9.12 -1.73
N TYR A 158 5.49 8.20 -1.26
CA TYR A 158 4.25 8.57 -0.58
C TYR A 158 4.50 9.21 0.80
N ALA A 159 5.55 8.82 1.51
CA ALA A 159 5.98 9.49 2.73
C ALA A 159 6.44 10.93 2.45
N LEU A 160 7.21 11.13 1.37
CA LEU A 160 7.61 12.45 0.91
C LEU A 160 6.40 13.30 0.48
N GLY A 161 5.48 12.74 -0.31
CA GLY A 161 4.26 13.40 -0.74
C GLY A 161 3.37 13.84 0.42
N GLY A 162 3.25 13.01 1.45
CA GLY A 162 2.51 13.35 2.67
C GLY A 162 3.08 14.54 3.45
N THR A 163 4.41 14.73 3.41
CA THR A 163 5.07 15.89 4.03
C THR A 163 5.09 17.13 3.14
N PHE A 164 5.19 16.93 1.82
CA PHE A 164 5.26 18.00 0.83
C PHE A 164 3.91 18.70 0.65
N PHE A 165 2.83 17.94 0.48
CA PHE A 165 1.50 18.48 0.30
C PHE A 165 0.81 18.70 1.66
N ARG A 166 0.65 19.95 2.06
CA ARG A 166 -0.04 20.32 3.31
C ARG A 166 -1.53 19.99 3.31
N SER A 167 -2.15 19.98 2.14
CA SER A 167 -3.55 19.61 1.98
C SER A 167 -3.67 18.09 1.95
N HIS A 168 -3.75 17.47 3.11
CA HIS A 168 -3.83 16.01 3.26
C HIS A 168 -4.98 15.37 2.48
N LYS A 169 -6.02 16.12 2.15
CA LYS A 169 -7.14 15.64 1.34
C LYS A 169 -6.71 15.20 -0.05
N TYR A 170 -5.71 15.88 -0.62
CA TYR A 170 -5.24 15.66 -1.99
C TYR A 170 -3.81 15.10 -2.06
N ALA A 171 -3.15 14.90 -0.91
CA ALA A 171 -1.76 14.44 -0.88
C ALA A 171 -1.57 13.12 -1.62
N ILE A 172 -2.42 12.13 -1.38
CA ILE A 172 -2.39 10.84 -2.06
C ILE A 172 -2.58 11.02 -3.57
N LEU A 173 -3.63 11.77 -3.96
CA LEU A 173 -3.96 11.98 -5.37
C LEU A 173 -2.83 12.69 -6.12
N LEU A 174 -2.29 13.77 -5.56
CA LEU A 174 -1.21 14.53 -6.18
C LEU A 174 0.09 13.71 -6.27
N THR A 175 0.40 12.92 -5.24
CA THR A 175 1.56 12.02 -5.26
C THR A 175 1.38 10.93 -6.31
N THR A 176 0.17 10.34 -6.41
CA THR A 176 -0.13 9.35 -7.44
C THR A 176 0.01 9.93 -8.86
N VAL A 177 -0.51 11.13 -9.08
CA VAL A 177 -0.35 11.83 -10.36
C VAL A 177 1.12 12.08 -10.68
N ALA A 178 1.91 12.52 -9.69
CA ALA A 178 3.35 12.74 -9.88
C ALA A 178 4.09 11.44 -10.25
N ILE A 179 3.73 10.30 -9.62
CA ILE A 179 4.30 8.99 -9.94
C ILE A 179 3.91 8.56 -11.36
N ILE A 180 2.66 8.74 -11.75
CA ILE A 180 2.20 8.42 -13.12
C ILE A 180 2.94 9.27 -14.15
N VAL A 181 3.06 10.57 -13.93
CA VAL A 181 3.80 11.48 -14.82
C VAL A 181 5.27 11.08 -14.93
N TYR A 182 5.89 10.74 -13.78
CA TYR A 182 7.27 10.24 -13.76
C TYR A 182 7.41 8.94 -14.56
N GLY A 183 6.50 7.98 -14.38
CA GLY A 183 6.49 6.72 -15.13
C GLY A 183 6.32 6.93 -16.64
N LEU A 184 5.40 7.80 -17.05
CA LEU A 184 5.20 8.15 -18.46
C LEU A 184 6.44 8.83 -19.08
N LEU A 185 7.05 9.77 -18.37
CA LEU A 185 8.29 10.40 -18.80
C LEU A 185 9.43 9.39 -18.91
N HIS A 186 9.55 8.47 -17.96
CA HIS A 186 10.56 7.43 -17.99
C HIS A 186 10.40 6.53 -19.21
N VAL A 187 9.17 6.07 -19.49
CA VAL A 187 8.87 5.25 -20.68
C VAL A 187 9.13 6.04 -21.96
N TRP A 188 8.76 7.32 -22.01
CA TRP A 188 8.98 8.17 -23.18
C TRP A 188 10.46 8.41 -23.47
N LEU A 189 11.29 8.61 -22.43
CA LEU A 189 12.72 8.90 -22.58
C LEU A 189 13.54 7.63 -22.86
N PHE A 190 13.21 6.52 -22.21
CA PHE A 190 14.03 5.31 -22.23
C PHE A 190 13.38 4.12 -22.94
N GLY A 191 12.05 4.12 -23.14
CA GLY A 191 11.33 3.03 -23.78
C GLY A 191 11.53 2.90 -25.28
N LYS A 192 12.09 3.91 -25.95
CA LYS A 192 12.31 3.90 -27.40
C LYS A 192 13.50 3.05 -27.86
N GLY A 193 14.31 2.54 -26.93
CA GLY A 193 15.51 1.74 -27.24
C GLY A 193 15.37 0.25 -27.03
N SER A 194 14.25 -0.22 -26.50
CA SER A 194 14.00 -1.65 -26.26
C SER A 194 13.34 -2.27 -27.49
N SER A 195 14.13 -2.50 -28.54
CA SER A 195 13.79 -3.53 -29.53
C SER A 195 13.75 -4.89 -28.79
N SER A 196 12.79 -5.69 -29.16
CA SER A 196 12.35 -6.97 -28.62
C SER A 196 13.39 -8.11 -28.58
N ASP A 197 14.66 -7.81 -28.49
CA ASP A 197 15.66 -8.81 -28.18
C ASP A 197 15.62 -9.07 -26.68
N GLU A 198 15.42 -10.30 -26.29
CA GLU A 198 15.42 -10.80 -24.92
C GLU A 198 16.69 -10.32 -24.20
N VAL A 199 16.63 -9.12 -23.67
CA VAL A 199 17.67 -8.60 -22.78
C VAL A 199 17.47 -9.31 -21.45
N ASN A 200 18.14 -10.45 -21.31
CA ASN A 200 18.45 -10.97 -19.99
C ASN A 200 19.37 -9.90 -19.34
N PRO A 201 18.85 -9.04 -18.47
CA PRO A 201 19.67 -7.98 -17.89
C PRO A 201 20.79 -8.68 -17.13
N SER A 202 22.04 -8.36 -17.42
CA SER A 202 23.17 -8.95 -16.71
C SER A 202 23.01 -8.66 -15.22
N ASP A 203 23.41 -9.56 -14.33
CA ASP A 203 23.36 -9.38 -12.87
C ASP A 203 23.92 -8.02 -12.43
N LYS A 204 24.90 -7.49 -13.15
CA LYS A 204 25.49 -6.18 -12.89
C LYS A 204 24.50 -5.02 -13.09
N THR A 205 23.70 -5.06 -14.15
CA THR A 205 22.69 -4.03 -14.45
C THR A 205 21.66 -3.97 -13.32
N ASN A 206 21.28 -5.10 -12.84
CA ASN A 206 20.28 -5.27 -11.80
C ASN A 206 20.76 -4.77 -10.44
N ILE A 207 22.02 -5.05 -10.09
CA ILE A 207 22.65 -4.51 -8.88
C ILE A 207 22.70 -2.98 -8.93
N ILE A 208 23.04 -2.39 -10.07
CA ILE A 208 23.06 -0.94 -10.26
C ILE A 208 21.66 -0.34 -10.05
N TRP A 209 20.62 -0.98 -10.57
CA TRP A 209 19.23 -0.56 -10.36
C TRP A 209 18.84 -0.59 -8.89
N CYS A 210 19.11 -1.68 -8.18
CA CYS A 210 18.83 -1.82 -6.75
C CYS A 210 19.56 -0.76 -5.91
N ILE A 211 20.83 -0.48 -6.22
CA ILE A 211 21.59 0.56 -5.53
C ILE A 211 20.99 1.95 -5.81
N SER A 212 20.62 2.23 -7.05
CA SER A 212 20.01 3.50 -7.44
C SER A 212 18.69 3.75 -6.70
N TYR A 213 17.80 2.77 -6.66
CA TYR A 213 16.56 2.86 -5.86
C TYR A 213 16.84 2.97 -4.36
N GLY A 214 17.86 2.26 -3.85
CA GLY A 214 18.27 2.37 -2.44
C GLY A 214 18.68 3.80 -2.07
N ILE A 215 19.46 4.46 -2.92
CA ILE A 215 19.84 5.86 -2.74
C ILE A 215 18.60 6.76 -2.78
N LEU A 216 17.69 6.57 -3.75
CA LEU A 216 16.46 7.35 -3.86
C LEU A 216 15.56 7.18 -2.62
N ILE A 217 15.46 5.99 -2.07
CA ILE A 217 14.70 5.72 -0.83
C ILE A 217 15.26 6.56 0.32
N ILE A 218 16.57 6.53 0.53
CA ILE A 218 17.23 7.30 1.59
C ILE A 218 17.01 8.79 1.41
N VAL A 219 17.18 9.30 0.18
CA VAL A 219 16.96 10.72 -0.17
C VAL A 219 15.51 11.12 0.10
N ASN A 220 14.53 10.30 -0.30
CA ASN A 220 13.12 10.59 -0.09
C ASN A 220 12.76 10.70 1.41
N TYR A 221 13.24 9.77 2.25
CA TYR A 221 13.00 9.82 3.69
C TYR A 221 13.71 11.00 4.35
N TRP A 222 14.94 11.28 3.94
CA TRP A 222 15.69 12.44 4.45
C TRP A 222 14.99 13.74 4.08
N LEU A 223 14.53 13.87 2.83
CA LEU A 223 13.80 15.04 2.34
C LEU A 223 12.46 15.19 3.07
N SER A 224 11.72 14.09 3.25
CA SER A 224 10.48 14.05 4.02
C SER A 224 10.70 14.58 5.45
N TYR A 225 11.73 14.11 6.14
CA TYR A 225 12.10 14.60 7.46
C TYR A 225 12.49 16.09 7.45
N ARG A 226 13.30 16.52 6.49
CA ARG A 226 13.69 17.93 6.35
C ARG A 226 12.48 18.84 6.14
N LEU A 227 11.55 18.44 5.28
CA LEU A 227 10.31 19.18 5.05
C LEU A 227 9.44 19.22 6.31
N PHE A 228 9.39 18.14 7.06
CA PHE A 228 8.70 18.11 8.35
C PHE A 228 9.31 19.11 9.35
N CYS A 229 10.63 19.17 9.47
CA CYS A 229 11.32 20.13 10.34
C CYS A 229 11.07 21.61 9.95
N ARG A 230 10.84 21.87 8.66
CA ARG A 230 10.49 23.22 8.16
C ARG A 230 9.02 23.53 8.28
N ASN A 231 8.22 22.67 8.89
CA ASN A 231 6.78 22.83 8.99
C ASN A 231 6.43 24.09 9.81
N GLN A 232 5.88 25.10 9.13
CA GLN A 232 5.47 26.36 9.76
C GLN A 232 3.95 26.40 9.90
N VAL A 233 3.45 27.17 10.87
CA VAL A 233 2.01 27.35 11.15
C VAL A 233 1.28 28.13 10.04
N ILE A 234 2.03 28.67 9.06
CA ILE A 234 1.52 29.53 7.98
C ILE A 234 0.74 28.69 6.95
N GLY A 235 -0.42 29.18 6.52
CA GLY A 235 -1.37 28.46 5.66
C GLY A 235 -1.00 28.33 4.18
N LYS A 236 0.22 27.86 3.85
CA LYS A 236 0.62 27.57 2.46
C LYS A 236 0.18 26.17 2.06
N PHE A 237 -0.17 25.96 0.77
CA PHE A 237 -0.59 24.68 0.21
C PHE A 237 0.57 23.68 0.13
N VAL A 238 1.77 24.18 -0.16
CA VAL A 238 3.00 23.38 -0.27
C VAL A 238 3.96 23.76 0.86
N ASN A 239 4.62 22.76 1.42
CA ASN A 239 5.62 22.95 2.47
C ASN A 239 7.00 23.09 1.83
N LEU A 240 7.37 24.31 1.43
CA LEU A 240 8.67 24.67 0.89
C LEU A 240 9.48 25.48 1.90
#